data_08af6a8c4dfeb4133fcb2d211233ec32
#
_entry.id   08af6a8c4dfeb4133fcb2d211233ec32
#
_cell.length_a   1.000
_cell.length_b   1.000
_cell.length_c   1.000
_cell.angle_alpha   90.00
_cell.angle_beta   90.00
_cell.angle_gamma   90.00
#
_symmetry.space_group_name_H-M   'P 1'
#
loop_
_entity.id
_entity.type
_entity.pdbx_description
1 polymer ?
#
loop_
_entity_poly.entity_id
_entity_poly.type
_entity_poly.pdbx_seq_one_letter_code
_entity_poly.pdbx_strand_id
1 'polypeptide(L)'
;DRRATRGLAVQHGIQFYPVNSNTFQDQSGQELSYKFGSLHHVDPKVRKQAVEHNIEVIRHGVELGSKALTVWLADGSSFPGQLNFRKAFQRTLESLQEIYKALPADWKMLIEYKAFEPNFYSTTIGDWGQSFTLANKLGPKAYTLVDLGHHLANANIEQIVSLLLMEGKLGGFHFNDSKYADDDLTAGSIKPYQLGLIFNELVEVMDARG
;
A
#
# COMPACT_ATOMS: atom_id res chain seq x y z
N ASP A 1 -8.22 -5.47 -23.50
CA ASP A 1 -7.76 -4.20 -24.11
C ASP A 1 -8.12 -3.03 -23.19
N ARG A 2 -7.10 -2.40 -22.58
CA ARG A 2 -7.26 -1.31 -21.61
C ARG A 2 -8.02 -0.10 -22.15
N ARG A 3 -7.88 0.21 -23.44
CA ARG A 3 -8.62 1.32 -24.08
C ARG A 3 -10.10 1.03 -24.15
N ALA A 4 -10.47 -0.19 -24.50
CA ALA A 4 -11.87 -0.62 -24.52
C ALA A 4 -12.47 -0.60 -23.09
N THR A 5 -11.73 -1.09 -22.10
CA THR A 5 -12.12 -1.05 -20.69
C THR A 5 -12.35 0.38 -20.20
N ARG A 6 -11.42 1.31 -20.52
CA ARG A 6 -11.58 2.72 -20.21
C ARG A 6 -12.80 3.34 -20.92
N GLY A 7 -12.99 3.02 -22.21
CA GLY A 7 -14.15 3.50 -22.96
C GLY A 7 -15.47 3.08 -22.32
N LEU A 8 -15.58 1.81 -21.92
CA LEU A 8 -16.75 1.30 -21.21
C LEU A 8 -16.97 1.99 -19.86
N ALA A 9 -15.93 2.16 -19.07
CA ALA A 9 -16.01 2.85 -17.80
C ALA A 9 -16.53 4.30 -17.96
N VAL A 10 -15.99 5.04 -18.94
CA VAL A 10 -16.43 6.41 -19.23
C VAL A 10 -17.91 6.45 -19.62
N GLN A 11 -18.38 5.50 -20.45
CA GLN A 11 -19.79 5.42 -20.82
C GLN A 11 -20.74 5.24 -19.63
N HIS A 12 -20.25 4.60 -18.56
CA HIS A 12 -21.02 4.36 -17.33
C HIS A 12 -20.69 5.34 -16.18
N GLY A 13 -19.94 6.41 -16.45
CA GLY A 13 -19.56 7.39 -15.44
C GLY A 13 -18.61 6.83 -14.37
N ILE A 14 -17.91 5.72 -14.66
CA ILE A 14 -16.97 5.05 -13.74
C ILE A 14 -15.57 5.61 -13.98
N GLN A 15 -14.85 5.88 -12.89
CA GLN A 15 -13.43 6.26 -12.90
C GLN A 15 -12.59 5.19 -12.23
N PHE A 16 -11.40 4.94 -12.78
CA PHE A 16 -10.39 4.13 -12.11
C PHE A 16 -9.63 5.02 -11.13
N TYR A 17 -9.59 4.60 -9.87
CA TYR A 17 -8.73 5.18 -8.86
C TYR A 17 -7.73 4.12 -8.44
N PRO A 18 -6.89 4.08 -7.52
CA PRO A 18 -5.54 3.54 -7.66
C PRO A 18 -5.44 2.26 -8.51
N VAL A 19 -4.34 2.10 -9.23
CA VAL A 19 -3.92 0.79 -9.73
C VAL A 19 -3.03 0.13 -8.68
N ASN A 20 -3.15 -1.19 -8.54
CA ASN A 20 -2.37 -1.94 -7.57
C ASN A 20 -1.29 -2.75 -8.29
N SER A 21 -0.06 -2.71 -7.78
CA SER A 21 1.01 -3.59 -8.24
C SER A 21 0.92 -4.93 -7.51
N ASN A 22 1.12 -6.02 -8.25
CA ASN A 22 1.00 -7.39 -7.74
C ASN A 22 2.39 -8.04 -7.63
N THR A 23 3.25 -7.49 -6.76
CA THR A 23 4.60 -8.04 -6.51
C THR A 23 4.68 -8.95 -5.27
N PHE A 24 3.55 -9.30 -4.67
CA PHE A 24 3.46 -10.23 -3.56
C PHE A 24 3.34 -11.69 -3.99
N GLN A 25 3.16 -11.97 -5.28
CA GLN A 25 3.11 -13.31 -5.85
C GLN A 25 3.71 -13.33 -7.24
N ASP A 26 4.12 -14.52 -7.68
CA ASP A 26 4.66 -14.70 -9.01
C ASP A 26 3.60 -14.51 -10.08
N GLN A 27 3.96 -13.82 -11.16
CA GLN A 27 3.11 -13.59 -12.32
C GLN A 27 3.37 -14.66 -13.39
N SER A 28 2.36 -14.96 -14.21
CA SER A 28 2.52 -15.87 -15.34
C SER A 28 3.62 -15.36 -16.29
N GLY A 29 4.61 -16.20 -16.55
CA GLY A 29 5.71 -15.90 -17.47
C GLY A 29 6.81 -15.02 -16.88
N GLN A 30 6.78 -14.68 -15.58
CA GLN A 30 7.89 -13.96 -14.96
C GLN A 30 9.12 -14.87 -14.81
N GLU A 31 10.31 -14.29 -14.95
CA GLU A 31 11.57 -15.03 -14.95
C GLU A 31 12.04 -15.41 -13.55
N LEU A 32 11.93 -14.48 -12.59
CA LEU A 32 12.47 -14.62 -11.23
C LEU A 32 11.34 -14.63 -10.21
N SER A 33 11.36 -15.60 -9.28
CA SER A 33 10.32 -15.74 -8.25
C SER A 33 10.44 -14.71 -7.14
N TYR A 34 9.28 -14.22 -6.65
CA TYR A 34 9.16 -13.37 -5.47
C TYR A 34 9.00 -14.15 -4.16
N LYS A 35 9.16 -15.46 -4.19
CA LYS A 35 8.99 -16.35 -3.02
C LYS A 35 9.75 -15.88 -1.76
N PHE A 36 10.91 -15.26 -1.94
CA PHE A 36 11.75 -14.75 -0.84
C PHE A 36 11.78 -13.22 -0.78
N GLY A 37 10.73 -12.59 -1.26
CA GLY A 37 10.58 -11.15 -1.32
C GLY A 37 10.69 -10.59 -2.73
N SER A 38 10.23 -9.37 -2.91
CA SER A 38 10.23 -8.63 -4.16
C SER A 38 11.09 -7.36 -4.06
N LEU A 39 10.53 -6.26 -3.60
CA LEU A 39 11.21 -4.95 -3.49
C LEU A 39 12.34 -4.92 -2.45
N HIS A 40 12.34 -5.83 -1.48
CA HIS A 40 13.43 -5.96 -0.48
C HIS A 40 14.40 -7.10 -0.78
N HIS A 41 14.17 -7.92 -1.79
CA HIS A 41 14.92 -9.14 -2.07
C HIS A 41 16.45 -8.90 -2.06
N VAL A 42 17.22 -9.90 -1.59
CA VAL A 42 18.70 -9.79 -1.53
C VAL A 42 19.33 -9.73 -2.91
N ASP A 43 18.77 -10.48 -3.87
CA ASP A 43 19.21 -10.43 -5.26
C ASP A 43 18.71 -9.14 -5.95
N PRO A 44 19.63 -8.30 -6.46
CA PRO A 44 19.24 -7.07 -7.16
C PRO A 44 18.47 -7.31 -8.46
N LYS A 45 18.62 -8.49 -9.10
CA LYS A 45 17.85 -8.84 -10.31
C LYS A 45 16.36 -9.00 -10.00
N VAL A 46 16.03 -9.66 -8.88
CA VAL A 46 14.65 -9.81 -8.44
C VAL A 46 14.04 -8.44 -8.11
N ARG A 47 14.78 -7.58 -7.39
CA ARG A 47 14.32 -6.21 -7.09
C ARG A 47 14.07 -5.40 -8.37
N LYS A 48 14.99 -5.51 -9.33
CA LYS A 48 14.86 -4.82 -10.63
C LYS A 48 13.59 -5.27 -11.35
N GLN A 49 13.34 -6.58 -11.44
CA GLN A 49 12.12 -7.12 -12.05
C GLN A 49 10.86 -6.57 -11.35
N ALA A 50 10.85 -6.54 -10.00
CA ALA A 50 9.72 -6.00 -9.23
C ALA A 50 9.51 -4.49 -9.46
N VAL A 51 10.59 -3.71 -9.56
CA VAL A 51 10.52 -2.27 -9.89
C VAL A 51 9.98 -2.07 -11.30
N GLU A 52 10.48 -2.81 -12.29
CA GLU A 52 10.01 -2.73 -13.68
C GLU A 52 8.52 -3.08 -13.79
N HIS A 53 8.06 -4.10 -13.06
CA HIS A 53 6.64 -4.44 -12.99
C HIS A 53 5.79 -3.29 -12.42
N ASN A 54 6.20 -2.66 -11.33
CA ASN A 54 5.51 -1.49 -10.79
C ASN A 54 5.46 -0.33 -11.80
N ILE A 55 6.56 -0.07 -12.52
CA ILE A 55 6.60 0.96 -13.57
C ILE A 55 5.67 0.62 -14.74
N GLU A 56 5.56 -0.64 -15.10
CA GLU A 56 4.60 -1.11 -16.10
C GLU A 56 3.16 -0.86 -15.64
N VAL A 57 2.84 -1.16 -14.36
CA VAL A 57 1.52 -0.90 -13.78
C VAL A 57 1.18 0.59 -13.80
N ILE A 58 2.14 1.48 -13.53
CA ILE A 58 1.95 2.94 -13.68
C ILE A 58 1.53 3.28 -15.12
N ARG A 59 2.22 2.73 -16.14
CA ARG A 59 1.87 2.98 -17.56
C ARG A 59 0.45 2.50 -17.87
N HIS A 60 0.08 1.32 -17.37
CA HIS A 60 -1.28 0.79 -17.51
C HIS A 60 -2.32 1.70 -16.84
N GLY A 61 -2.01 2.20 -15.64
CA GLY A 61 -2.87 3.13 -14.92
C GLY A 61 -3.07 4.45 -15.67
N VAL A 62 -2.01 4.99 -16.28
CA VAL A 62 -2.10 6.19 -17.14
C VAL A 62 -3.07 5.95 -18.30
N GLU A 63 -2.98 4.80 -19.00
CA GLU A 63 -3.90 4.44 -20.07
C GLU A 63 -5.36 4.32 -19.59
N LEU A 64 -5.57 3.85 -18.36
CA LEU A 64 -6.90 3.73 -17.75
C LEU A 64 -7.43 5.06 -17.21
N GLY A 65 -6.58 6.07 -17.03
CA GLY A 65 -6.96 7.37 -16.46
C GLY A 65 -6.84 7.43 -14.93
N SER A 66 -6.17 6.46 -14.32
CA SER A 66 -5.83 6.47 -12.88
C SER A 66 -4.87 7.60 -12.53
N LYS A 67 -4.82 7.93 -11.25
CA LYS A 67 -3.95 8.98 -10.67
C LYS A 67 -3.16 8.50 -9.45
N ALA A 68 -3.18 7.21 -9.16
CA ALA A 68 -2.46 6.66 -8.03
C ALA A 68 -1.99 5.22 -8.27
N LEU A 69 -0.84 4.89 -7.66
CA LEU A 69 -0.32 3.54 -7.53
C LEU A 69 -0.40 3.14 -6.06
N THR A 70 -1.05 2.03 -5.77
CA THR A 70 -0.92 1.35 -4.47
C THR A 70 0.20 0.31 -4.55
N VAL A 71 1.10 0.33 -3.58
CA VAL A 71 2.13 -0.68 -3.40
C VAL A 71 1.88 -1.37 -2.06
N TRP A 72 1.39 -2.60 -2.12
CA TRP A 72 1.26 -3.44 -0.96
C TRP A 72 2.58 -4.19 -0.71
N LEU A 73 3.08 -4.10 0.51
CA LEU A 73 4.40 -4.59 0.90
C LEU A 73 4.26 -5.88 1.73
N ALA A 74 4.12 -7.01 1.04
CA ALA A 74 4.00 -8.32 1.65
C ALA A 74 5.34 -9.01 1.95
N ASP A 75 6.45 -8.44 1.52
CA ASP A 75 7.80 -8.99 1.75
C ASP A 75 8.11 -9.15 3.25
N GLY A 76 8.61 -10.31 3.67
CA GLY A 76 8.85 -10.55 5.09
C GLY A 76 9.71 -11.75 5.43
N SER A 77 9.68 -12.19 6.69
CA SER A 77 10.42 -13.33 7.23
C SER A 77 9.68 -13.99 8.39
N SER A 78 9.72 -15.33 8.42
CA SER A 78 9.09 -16.13 9.49
C SER A 78 9.99 -16.31 10.73
N PHE A 79 11.31 -16.10 10.61
CA PHE A 79 12.27 -16.42 11.68
C PHE A 79 13.16 -15.24 12.03
N PRO A 80 13.41 -15.01 13.33
CA PRO A 80 14.45 -14.09 13.77
C PRO A 80 15.80 -14.46 13.15
N GLY A 81 16.56 -13.47 12.68
CA GLY A 81 17.88 -13.67 12.10
C GLY A 81 17.92 -14.09 10.63
N GLN A 82 16.80 -14.47 10.03
CA GLN A 82 16.74 -14.71 8.57
C GLN A 82 16.86 -13.43 7.74
N LEU A 83 16.41 -12.32 8.28
CA LEU A 83 16.36 -11.04 7.60
C LEU A 83 17.19 -10.00 8.36
N ASN A 84 18.05 -9.27 7.65
CA ASN A 84 18.64 -8.07 8.18
C ASN A 84 17.64 -6.91 7.98
N PHE A 85 16.91 -6.53 9.03
CA PHE A 85 15.83 -5.55 8.99
C PHE A 85 16.26 -4.19 8.41
N ARG A 86 17.43 -3.69 8.81
CA ARG A 86 17.94 -2.40 8.29
C ARG A 86 18.22 -2.48 6.79
N LYS A 87 18.85 -3.55 6.32
CA LYS A 87 19.14 -3.77 4.90
C LYS A 87 17.86 -4.02 4.09
N ALA A 88 16.88 -4.73 4.65
CA ALA A 88 15.59 -4.95 4.01
C ALA A 88 14.84 -3.63 3.84
N PHE A 89 14.72 -2.83 4.88
CA PHE A 89 14.11 -1.50 4.82
C PHE A 89 14.83 -0.58 3.81
N GLN A 90 16.15 -0.59 3.82
CA GLN A 90 16.95 0.21 2.88
C GLN A 90 16.71 -0.22 1.42
N ARG A 91 16.71 -1.53 1.14
CA ARG A 91 16.40 -2.06 -0.21
C ARG A 91 14.98 -1.71 -0.65
N THR A 92 13.99 -1.80 0.26
CA THR A 92 12.61 -1.38 0.00
C THR A 92 12.58 0.10 -0.38
N LEU A 93 13.24 0.97 0.39
CA LEU A 93 13.30 2.40 0.11
C LEU A 93 13.94 2.68 -1.26
N GLU A 94 15.08 2.06 -1.56
CA GLU A 94 15.76 2.21 -2.86
C GLU A 94 14.85 1.79 -4.03
N SER A 95 14.19 0.65 -3.92
CA SER A 95 13.25 0.15 -4.92
C SER A 95 12.06 1.11 -5.10
N LEU A 96 11.48 1.59 -4.01
CA LEU A 96 10.39 2.57 -4.06
C LEU A 96 10.83 3.92 -4.63
N GLN A 97 12.08 4.34 -4.41
CA GLN A 97 12.63 5.56 -5.01
C GLN A 97 12.69 5.47 -6.54
N GLU A 98 13.06 4.32 -7.10
CA GLU A 98 13.05 4.12 -8.54
C GLU A 98 11.62 4.15 -9.10
N ILE A 99 10.66 3.51 -8.44
CA ILE A 99 9.25 3.55 -8.83
C ILE A 99 8.70 4.99 -8.71
N TYR A 100 9.03 5.71 -7.64
CA TYR A 100 8.60 7.08 -7.38
C TYR A 100 9.07 8.07 -8.46
N LYS A 101 10.28 7.88 -9.00
CA LYS A 101 10.79 8.69 -10.12
C LYS A 101 9.95 8.52 -11.39
N ALA A 102 9.35 7.34 -11.58
CA ALA A 102 8.51 7.04 -12.74
C ALA A 102 7.07 7.55 -12.62
N LEU A 103 6.65 8.01 -11.44
CA LEU A 103 5.29 8.54 -11.24
C LEU A 103 5.10 9.85 -12.01
N PRO A 104 3.99 10.02 -12.76
CA PRO A 104 3.59 11.31 -13.29
C PRO A 104 3.49 12.39 -12.19
N ALA A 105 3.58 13.66 -12.57
CA ALA A 105 3.65 14.77 -11.62
C ALA A 105 2.41 14.86 -10.72
N ASP A 106 1.24 14.54 -11.25
CA ASP A 106 -0.06 14.61 -10.59
C ASP A 106 -0.51 13.27 -9.97
N TRP A 107 0.40 12.28 -9.88
CA TRP A 107 0.11 10.97 -9.29
C TRP A 107 0.51 10.89 -7.83
N LYS A 108 -0.15 9.96 -7.13
CA LYS A 108 0.19 9.58 -5.76
C LYS A 108 0.73 8.15 -5.72
N MET A 109 1.67 7.90 -4.82
CA MET A 109 2.07 6.57 -4.39
C MET A 109 1.47 6.30 -3.02
N LEU A 110 0.70 5.24 -2.89
CA LEU A 110 0.06 4.80 -1.67
C LEU A 110 0.82 3.58 -1.15
N ILE A 111 1.46 3.72 0.01
CA ILE A 111 2.25 2.65 0.62
C ILE A 111 1.38 1.95 1.66
N GLU A 112 0.97 0.74 1.34
CA GLU A 112 0.15 -0.11 2.18
C GLU A 112 1.02 -1.02 3.03
N TYR A 113 0.75 -1.07 4.32
CA TYR A 113 1.45 -1.89 5.30
C TYR A 113 0.56 -3.00 5.85
N LYS A 114 1.19 -4.04 6.39
CA LYS A 114 0.49 -5.15 7.04
C LYS A 114 1.42 -5.82 8.04
N ALA A 115 0.94 -6.11 9.24
CA ALA A 115 1.79 -6.67 10.30
C ALA A 115 2.31 -8.09 9.99
N PHE A 116 1.44 -8.94 9.45
CA PHE A 116 1.75 -10.35 9.13
C PHE A 116 1.13 -10.78 7.80
N GLU A 117 1.83 -11.67 7.06
CA GLU A 117 1.32 -12.24 5.82
C GLU A 117 1.59 -13.77 5.74
N PRO A 118 0.61 -14.58 5.38
CA PRO A 118 -0.84 -14.30 5.46
C PRO A 118 -1.31 -14.15 6.90
N ASN A 119 -0.64 -14.68 7.88
CA ASN A 119 -0.84 -14.51 9.32
C ASN A 119 0.23 -15.26 10.14
N PHE A 120 1.32 -15.67 9.54
CA PHE A 120 2.35 -16.50 10.16
C PHE A 120 3.79 -16.01 9.96
N TYR A 121 4.05 -15.01 9.11
CA TYR A 121 5.36 -14.36 9.06
C TYR A 121 5.23 -12.83 9.18
N SER A 122 6.22 -12.22 9.80
CA SER A 122 6.30 -10.76 9.96
C SER A 122 6.71 -10.11 8.66
N THR A 123 5.99 -9.09 8.23
CA THR A 123 6.35 -8.30 7.06
C THR A 123 7.46 -7.29 7.37
N THR A 124 8.18 -6.87 6.34
CA THR A 124 9.26 -5.86 6.47
C THR A 124 8.71 -4.49 6.83
N ILE A 125 7.52 -4.15 6.32
CA ILE A 125 6.80 -2.91 6.61
C ILE A 125 5.51 -3.29 7.32
N GLY A 126 5.62 -3.54 8.63
CA GLY A 126 4.58 -4.16 9.44
C GLY A 126 3.60 -3.19 10.09
N ASP A 127 3.90 -1.88 10.07
CA ASP A 127 3.08 -0.88 10.74
C ASP A 127 3.07 0.47 10.00
N TRP A 128 2.12 1.32 10.41
CA TRP A 128 1.93 2.63 9.84
C TRP A 128 3.15 3.57 9.98
N GLY A 129 3.92 3.47 11.07
CA GLY A 129 5.10 4.30 11.30
C GLY A 129 6.21 4.00 10.31
N GLN A 130 6.39 2.74 9.94
CA GLN A 130 7.33 2.33 8.90
C GLN A 130 6.88 2.81 7.51
N SER A 131 5.58 2.68 7.17
CA SER A 131 5.00 3.21 5.93
C SER A 131 5.13 4.74 5.88
N PHE A 132 4.79 5.44 6.95
CA PHE A 132 4.94 6.88 7.11
C PHE A 132 6.42 7.32 6.92
N THR A 133 7.35 6.58 7.51
CA THR A 133 8.79 6.86 7.35
C THR A 133 9.23 6.74 5.89
N LEU A 134 8.76 5.71 5.16
CA LEU A 134 9.00 5.57 3.72
C LEU A 134 8.39 6.73 2.94
N ALA A 135 7.12 7.07 3.21
CA ALA A 135 6.41 8.14 2.53
C ALA A 135 7.12 9.50 2.70
N ASN A 136 7.63 9.79 3.89
CA ASN A 136 8.41 11.01 4.15
C ASN A 136 9.76 11.02 3.41
N LYS A 137 10.46 9.89 3.39
CA LYS A 137 11.76 9.77 2.69
C LYS A 137 11.62 9.84 1.16
N LEU A 138 10.49 9.43 0.62
CA LEU A 138 10.20 9.46 -0.82
C LEU A 138 9.81 10.88 -1.30
N GLY A 139 8.99 11.60 -0.54
CA GLY A 139 8.62 12.98 -0.86
C GLY A 139 7.11 13.25 -0.93
N PRO A 140 6.70 14.38 -1.55
CA PRO A 140 5.34 14.91 -1.43
C PRO A 140 4.26 14.09 -2.14
N LYS A 141 4.60 13.24 -3.11
CA LYS A 141 3.64 12.38 -3.81
C LYS A 141 3.42 11.02 -3.11
N ALA A 142 4.15 10.71 -2.03
CA ALA A 142 4.03 9.45 -1.31
C ALA A 142 3.22 9.62 -0.02
N TYR A 143 2.33 8.67 0.22
CA TYR A 143 1.37 8.65 1.33
C TYR A 143 1.27 7.23 1.92
N THR A 144 0.80 7.15 3.16
CA THR A 144 0.41 5.89 3.80
C THR A 144 -1.04 5.56 3.44
N LEU A 145 -1.30 4.32 3.03
CA LEU A 145 -2.64 3.79 2.88
C LEU A 145 -2.97 2.95 4.12
N VAL A 146 -4.13 3.18 4.70
CA VAL A 146 -4.63 2.48 5.89
C VAL A 146 -5.65 1.44 5.47
N ASP A 147 -5.28 0.15 5.52
CA ASP A 147 -6.21 -0.95 5.44
C ASP A 147 -6.67 -1.33 6.86
N LEU A 148 -8.00 -1.33 7.11
CA LEU A 148 -8.50 -1.53 8.47
C LEU A 148 -8.27 -2.96 8.97
N GLY A 149 -8.23 -3.95 8.07
CA GLY A 149 -7.96 -5.36 8.40
C GLY A 149 -6.49 -5.69 8.63
N HIS A 150 -5.57 -4.80 8.27
CA HIS A 150 -4.13 -5.03 8.36
C HIS A 150 -3.52 -4.70 9.73
N HIS A 151 -4.33 -4.61 10.77
CA HIS A 151 -3.91 -4.23 12.11
C HIS A 151 -4.06 -5.38 13.11
N LEU A 152 -3.20 -5.35 14.12
CA LEU A 152 -3.38 -6.20 15.29
C LEU A 152 -4.64 -5.77 16.06
N ALA A 153 -5.25 -6.73 16.77
CA ALA A 153 -6.54 -6.52 17.44
C ALA A 153 -6.56 -5.35 18.45
N ASN A 154 -5.40 -4.96 18.98
CA ASN A 154 -5.23 -3.88 19.95
C ASN A 154 -4.70 -2.57 19.34
N ALA A 155 -4.66 -2.44 18.01
CA ALA A 155 -4.24 -1.21 17.38
C ALA A 155 -5.33 -0.13 17.50
N ASN A 156 -4.92 1.07 17.90
CA ASN A 156 -5.78 2.26 17.91
C ASN A 156 -5.71 2.91 16.52
N ILE A 157 -6.61 2.48 15.61
CA ILE A 157 -6.58 2.91 14.21
C ILE A 157 -7.02 4.37 14.07
N GLU A 158 -7.98 4.84 14.84
CA GLU A 158 -8.43 6.23 14.85
C GLU A 158 -7.27 7.18 15.21
N GLN A 159 -6.41 6.82 16.16
CA GLN A 159 -5.20 7.60 16.49
C GLN A 159 -4.20 7.59 15.33
N ILE A 160 -4.02 6.46 14.66
CA ILE A 160 -3.16 6.36 13.47
C ILE A 160 -3.66 7.31 12.37
N VAL A 161 -4.97 7.31 12.14
CA VAL A 161 -5.62 8.20 11.15
C VAL A 161 -5.42 9.66 11.51
N SER A 162 -5.66 10.03 12.77
CA SER A 162 -5.46 11.39 13.29
C SER A 162 -4.03 11.90 13.05
N LEU A 163 -3.03 11.08 13.39
CA LEU A 163 -1.62 11.44 13.20
C LEU A 163 -1.24 11.57 11.72
N LEU A 164 -1.70 10.66 10.87
CA LEU A 164 -1.45 10.72 9.43
C LEU A 164 -2.12 11.93 8.77
N LEU A 165 -3.30 12.35 9.26
CA LEU A 165 -3.99 13.57 8.83
C LEU A 165 -3.22 14.81 9.24
N MET A 166 -2.75 14.88 10.50
CA MET A 166 -1.94 15.97 11.03
C MET A 166 -0.67 16.19 10.19
N GLU A 167 0.00 15.11 9.83
CA GLU A 167 1.23 15.13 9.01
C GLU A 167 0.96 15.29 7.50
N GLY A 168 -0.30 15.30 7.05
CA GLY A 168 -0.66 15.39 5.63
C GLY A 168 -0.20 14.17 4.81
N LYS A 169 -0.13 13.00 5.46
CA LYS A 169 0.37 11.75 4.88
C LYS A 169 -0.65 10.62 4.80
N LEU A 170 -1.91 10.86 5.17
CA LEU A 170 -2.99 9.92 4.89
C LEU A 170 -3.31 9.94 3.39
N GLY A 171 -3.10 8.82 2.71
CA GLY A 171 -3.34 8.68 1.27
C GLY A 171 -4.72 8.15 0.91
N GLY A 172 -5.27 7.33 1.76
CA GLY A 172 -6.58 6.67 1.57
C GLY A 172 -6.76 5.47 2.48
N PHE A 173 -7.84 4.76 2.25
CA PHE A 173 -8.24 3.57 3.00
C PHE A 173 -8.57 2.40 2.09
N HIS A 174 -8.36 1.19 2.61
CA HIS A 174 -9.17 0.04 2.28
C HIS A 174 -10.15 -0.18 3.45
N PHE A 175 -11.42 0.09 3.20
CA PHE A 175 -12.48 -0.07 4.19
C PHE A 175 -12.98 -1.52 4.19
N ASN A 176 -12.56 -2.27 5.18
CA ASN A 176 -13.00 -3.62 5.46
C ASN A 176 -13.14 -3.80 6.98
N ASP A 177 -13.37 -5.00 7.42
CA ASP A 177 -13.32 -5.40 8.82
C ASP A 177 -12.58 -6.72 8.95
N SER A 178 -12.06 -7.01 10.12
CA SER A 178 -11.36 -8.26 10.39
C SER A 178 -11.77 -8.85 11.74
N LYS A 179 -11.92 -10.15 11.78
CA LYS A 179 -12.22 -10.91 13.00
C LYS A 179 -11.00 -11.69 13.48
N TYR A 180 -10.40 -12.45 12.61
CA TYR A 180 -9.29 -13.35 12.94
C TYR A 180 -7.96 -12.90 12.36
N ALA A 181 -7.99 -12.41 11.13
CA ALA A 181 -6.83 -11.95 10.38
C ALA A 181 -7.29 -10.98 9.28
N ASP A 182 -6.72 -11.07 8.09
CA ASP A 182 -7.10 -10.33 6.89
C ASP A 182 -8.25 -11.06 6.17
N ASP A 183 -9.40 -11.10 6.80
CA ASP A 183 -10.59 -11.81 6.32
C ASP A 183 -11.51 -10.93 5.45
N ASP A 184 -11.15 -9.67 5.21
CA ASP A 184 -11.83 -8.73 4.30
C ASP A 184 -13.36 -8.69 4.49
N LEU A 185 -13.81 -8.69 5.75
CA LEU A 185 -15.23 -8.63 6.06
C LEU A 185 -15.81 -7.26 5.72
N THR A 186 -17.13 -7.18 5.59
CA THR A 186 -17.82 -5.92 5.35
C THR A 186 -17.49 -4.89 6.43
N ALA A 187 -17.06 -3.70 6.02
CA ALA A 187 -16.69 -2.62 6.92
C ALA A 187 -17.79 -2.32 7.97
N GLY A 188 -17.39 -2.26 9.23
CA GLY A 188 -18.30 -2.05 10.35
C GLY A 188 -19.11 -3.26 10.78
N SER A 189 -18.94 -4.44 10.18
CA SER A 189 -19.66 -5.66 10.56
C SER A 189 -19.18 -6.25 11.89
N ILE A 190 -17.92 -6.04 12.25
CA ILE A 190 -17.30 -6.55 13.48
C ILE A 190 -16.99 -5.39 14.46
N LYS A 191 -16.45 -4.27 13.96
CA LYS A 191 -15.97 -3.14 14.76
C LYS A 191 -16.65 -1.82 14.39
N PRO A 192 -18.00 -1.71 14.44
CA PRO A 192 -18.72 -0.51 14.03
C PRO A 192 -18.35 0.72 14.88
N TYR A 193 -18.03 0.52 16.15
CA TYR A 193 -17.61 1.62 17.04
C TYR A 193 -16.27 2.23 16.61
N GLN A 194 -15.27 1.38 16.29
CA GLN A 194 -13.98 1.85 15.79
C GLN A 194 -14.13 2.59 14.45
N LEU A 195 -14.98 2.08 13.55
CA LEU A 195 -15.28 2.75 12.29
C LEU A 195 -15.86 4.14 12.52
N GLY A 196 -16.80 4.27 13.48
CA GLY A 196 -17.37 5.57 13.87
C GLY A 196 -16.32 6.55 14.39
N LEU A 197 -15.36 6.08 15.21
CA LEU A 197 -14.26 6.91 15.72
C LEU A 197 -13.31 7.38 14.58
N ILE A 198 -13.03 6.51 13.60
CA ILE A 198 -12.23 6.88 12.41
C ILE A 198 -12.93 7.98 11.62
N PHE A 199 -14.24 7.86 11.39
CA PHE A 199 -15.01 8.91 10.71
C PHE A 199 -15.05 10.23 11.50
N ASN A 200 -15.06 10.17 12.83
CA ASN A 200 -14.97 11.37 13.67
C ASN A 200 -13.68 12.15 13.40
N GLU A 201 -12.53 11.46 13.38
CA GLU A 201 -11.24 12.08 13.05
C GLU A 201 -11.22 12.71 11.65
N LEU A 202 -11.83 12.05 10.67
CA LEU A 202 -11.91 12.57 9.30
C LEU A 202 -12.76 13.86 9.23
N VAL A 203 -13.90 13.89 9.90
CA VAL A 203 -14.82 15.04 9.92
C VAL A 203 -14.19 16.22 10.65
N GLU A 204 -13.53 15.98 11.80
CA GLU A 204 -12.84 17.04 12.56
C GLU A 204 -11.82 17.81 11.73
N VAL A 205 -11.04 17.10 10.90
CA VAL A 205 -10.06 17.77 10.00
C VAL A 205 -10.74 18.49 8.84
N MET A 206 -11.88 17.99 8.36
CA MET A 206 -12.66 18.68 7.31
C MET A 206 -13.23 19.99 7.84
N ASP A 207 -13.81 19.98 9.04
CA ASP A 207 -14.37 21.18 9.69
C ASP A 207 -13.28 22.22 10.02
N ALA A 208 -12.10 21.78 10.42
CA ALA A 208 -10.98 22.67 10.70
C ALA A 208 -10.38 23.37 9.43
N ARG A 209 -10.66 22.84 8.25
CA ARG A 209 -10.22 23.43 6.97
C ARG A 209 -11.24 24.39 6.35
N GLY A 210 -12.47 24.50 6.92
CA GLY A 210 -13.53 25.47 6.61
C GLY A 210 -14.05 25.41 5.20
#